data_bea253733faaa8f4f0abf2c60a87f825
#
_entry.id   bea253733faaa8f4f0abf2c60a87f825
#
_cell.length_a   1.000
_cell.length_b   1.000
_cell.length_c   1.000
_cell.angle_alpha   90.00
_cell.angle_beta   90.00
_cell.angle_gamma   90.00
#
_symmetry.space_group_name_H-M   'P 1'
#
loop_
_entity.id
_entity.type
_entity.pdbx_description
1 polymer ?
#
loop_
_entity_poly.entity_id
_entity_poly.type
_entity_poly.pdbx_seq_one_letter_code
_entity_poly.pdbx_strand_id
1 'polypeptide(L)'
;EKVAVYAKKYGVEYDVSFSEQKPSTDTVAADMENKPFRDKGKLLFRPGGHGALIENLNDLDADVIFIKNIDNVVPDRLKEDTVTYKKLIAGVLVTLQKQVFEYLELLDGGKYTHAQLEEIIRFLQQTLCCRKLDIKDLEDADLVIYLRKKLNRPMRVCGMVKNVGEPGGGPFLAYNADGTVSLQILESSQIDMNDPVKKEMFEKGTHFNPVDLVCAVRDYKGNKFDLVKYVDKATGFISYKSKNGRELKALELPGLWNGAMSDWNTVFVEVPLSTFNPVKTVNDLLREQHQ
;
A
#
# COMPACT_ATOMS: atom_id res chain seq x y z
N GLU A 1 0.28 20.19 23.40
CA GLU A 1 0.54 19.82 24.82
C GLU A 1 1.04 18.38 24.96
N LYS A 2 0.32 17.35 24.47
CA LYS A 2 0.71 15.92 24.61
C LYS A 2 2.06 15.61 23.93
N VAL A 3 2.35 16.19 22.78
CA VAL A 3 3.63 16.00 22.06
C VAL A 3 4.81 16.43 22.91
N ALA A 4 4.72 17.55 23.64
CA ALA A 4 5.79 18.04 24.50
C ALA A 4 6.16 17.06 25.64
N VAL A 5 5.18 16.33 26.17
CA VAL A 5 5.43 15.29 27.20
C VAL A 5 6.26 14.15 26.62
N TYR A 6 5.93 13.68 25.41
CA TYR A 6 6.68 12.61 24.76
C TYR A 6 8.04 13.07 24.25
N ALA A 7 8.14 14.31 23.72
CA ALA A 7 9.41 14.90 23.32
C ALA A 7 10.41 14.90 24.49
N LYS A 8 9.97 15.35 25.67
CA LYS A 8 10.78 15.33 26.90
C LYS A 8 11.12 13.89 27.34
N LYS A 9 10.14 12.98 27.29
CA LYS A 9 10.32 11.57 27.70
C LYS A 9 11.38 10.85 26.88
N TYR A 10 11.42 11.11 25.57
CA TYR A 10 12.30 10.41 24.63
C TYR A 10 13.53 11.23 24.19
N GLY A 11 13.65 12.48 24.62
CA GLY A 11 14.76 13.36 24.27
C GLY A 11 14.81 13.69 22.78
N VAL A 12 13.66 13.81 22.13
CA VAL A 12 13.53 14.06 20.70
C VAL A 12 12.63 15.27 20.44
N GLU A 13 12.80 15.89 19.28
CA GLU A 13 11.89 16.90 18.76
C GLU A 13 10.90 16.27 17.78
N TYR A 14 9.63 16.66 17.88
CA TYR A 14 8.59 16.23 16.94
C TYR A 14 8.12 17.41 16.11
N ASP A 15 8.29 17.33 14.80
CA ASP A 15 7.58 18.20 13.87
C ASP A 15 6.22 17.58 13.56
N VAL A 16 5.13 18.29 13.89
CA VAL A 16 3.76 17.82 13.74
C VAL A 16 3.02 18.73 12.78
N SER A 17 2.61 18.18 11.67
CA SER A 17 1.82 18.87 10.65
C SER A 17 0.53 18.11 10.33
N PHE A 18 -0.38 18.78 9.65
CA PHE A 18 -1.65 18.22 9.18
C PHE A 18 -1.76 18.47 7.68
N SER A 19 -2.25 17.47 6.96
CA SER A 19 -2.60 17.63 5.54
C SER A 19 -4.02 17.14 5.32
N GLU A 20 -4.71 17.76 4.36
CA GLU A 20 -6.03 17.36 3.90
C GLU A 20 -5.92 16.78 2.49
N GLN A 21 -6.90 15.96 2.11
CA GLN A 21 -7.01 15.50 0.74
C GLN A 21 -7.08 16.70 -0.22
N LYS A 22 -6.25 16.70 -1.24
CA LYS A 22 -6.18 17.82 -2.19
C LYS A 22 -7.47 17.91 -3.02
N PRO A 23 -8.09 19.10 -3.14
CA PRO A 23 -9.29 19.28 -3.99
C PRO A 23 -9.06 18.91 -5.47
N SER A 24 -7.82 18.95 -5.95
CA SER A 24 -7.44 18.49 -7.30
C SER A 24 -7.70 17.01 -7.55
N THR A 25 -7.84 16.21 -6.49
CA THR A 25 -8.13 14.78 -6.55
C THR A 25 -9.63 14.46 -6.49
N ASP A 26 -10.48 15.48 -6.37
CA ASP A 26 -11.92 15.29 -6.38
C ASP A 26 -12.39 14.82 -7.75
N THR A 27 -13.36 13.91 -7.76
CA THR A 27 -13.93 13.33 -8.97
C THR A 27 -15.33 13.84 -9.25
N VAL A 28 -15.66 14.02 -10.54
CA VAL A 28 -17.01 14.42 -10.94
C VAL A 28 -17.98 13.27 -10.70
N ALA A 29 -19.08 13.55 -9.98
CA ALA A 29 -20.15 12.58 -9.82
C ALA A 29 -21.00 12.48 -11.10
N ALA A 30 -21.51 11.28 -11.40
CA ALA A 30 -22.46 11.04 -12.48
C ALA A 30 -23.83 10.59 -11.92
N ASP A 31 -24.89 10.82 -12.67
CA ASP A 31 -26.19 10.21 -12.40
C ASP A 31 -26.23 8.74 -12.87
N MET A 32 -27.37 8.11 -12.72
CA MET A 32 -27.54 6.70 -13.09
C MET A 32 -27.45 6.45 -14.59
N GLU A 33 -27.67 7.48 -15.43
CA GLU A 33 -27.50 7.47 -16.89
C GLU A 33 -26.11 7.88 -17.36
N ASN A 34 -25.13 7.98 -16.45
CA ASN A 34 -23.75 8.40 -16.72
C ASN A 34 -23.60 9.86 -17.20
N LYS A 35 -24.59 10.72 -16.94
CA LYS A 35 -24.47 12.16 -17.18
C LYS A 35 -23.86 12.84 -15.95
N PRO A 36 -23.15 13.97 -16.12
CA PRO A 36 -22.60 14.71 -14.99
C PRO A 36 -23.69 15.12 -14.00
N PHE A 37 -23.57 14.69 -12.75
CA PHE A 37 -24.53 15.01 -11.69
C PHE A 37 -24.47 16.51 -11.36
N ARG A 38 -25.64 17.15 -11.35
CA ARG A 38 -25.75 18.57 -11.01
C ARG A 38 -26.62 18.77 -9.76
N ASP A 39 -26.09 19.55 -8.84
CA ASP A 39 -26.81 20.07 -7.68
C ASP A 39 -26.97 21.59 -7.82
N LYS A 40 -28.20 22.06 -7.82
CA LYS A 40 -28.52 23.49 -8.05
C LYS A 40 -27.83 24.08 -9.30
N GLY A 41 -27.80 23.32 -10.41
CA GLY A 41 -27.18 23.71 -11.68
C GLY A 41 -25.63 23.57 -11.75
N LYS A 42 -24.95 23.37 -10.64
CA LYS A 42 -23.50 23.20 -10.58
C LYS A 42 -23.09 21.72 -10.64
N LEU A 43 -21.95 21.42 -11.25
CA LEU A 43 -21.35 20.08 -11.20
C LEU A 43 -21.07 19.69 -9.75
N LEU A 44 -21.35 18.44 -9.42
CA LEU A 44 -21.02 17.89 -8.11
C LEU A 44 -19.67 17.18 -8.19
N PHE A 45 -18.73 17.62 -7.38
CA PHE A 45 -17.47 16.95 -7.14
C PHE A 45 -17.54 16.16 -5.82
N ARG A 46 -16.85 15.05 -5.78
CA ARG A 46 -16.78 14.17 -4.61
C ARG A 46 -15.32 13.82 -4.32
N PRO A 47 -14.95 13.72 -3.03
CA PRO A 47 -13.65 13.20 -2.66
C PRO A 47 -13.39 11.85 -3.32
N GLY A 48 -12.17 11.65 -3.82
CA GLY A 48 -11.76 10.44 -4.53
C GLY A 48 -11.48 9.22 -3.62
N GLY A 49 -11.84 9.28 -2.35
CA GLY A 49 -11.54 8.23 -1.37
C GLY A 49 -10.09 8.31 -0.86
N HIS A 50 -9.69 7.33 -0.03
CA HIS A 50 -8.34 7.36 0.57
C HIS A 50 -7.19 7.19 -0.43
N GLY A 51 -7.47 6.73 -1.64
CA GLY A 51 -6.50 6.65 -2.73
C GLY A 51 -5.93 8.01 -3.15
N ALA A 52 -6.74 9.07 -3.00
CA ALA A 52 -6.29 10.44 -3.25
C ALA A 52 -5.10 10.87 -2.37
N LEU A 53 -4.94 10.24 -1.21
CA LEU A 53 -3.84 10.53 -0.27
C LEU A 53 -2.46 10.12 -0.78
N ILE A 54 -2.37 9.42 -1.93
CA ILE A 54 -1.08 9.16 -2.57
C ILE A 54 -0.37 10.48 -2.94
N GLU A 55 -1.12 11.53 -3.30
CA GLU A 55 -0.56 12.84 -3.57
C GLU A 55 -0.03 13.54 -2.31
N ASN A 56 -0.70 13.35 -1.16
CA ASN A 56 -0.20 13.84 0.12
C ASN A 56 1.07 13.08 0.53
N LEU A 57 1.11 11.76 0.33
CA LEU A 57 2.31 10.96 0.58
C LEU A 57 3.46 11.38 -0.34
N ASN A 58 3.16 11.71 -1.59
CA ASN A 58 4.13 12.19 -2.57
C ASN A 58 4.78 13.52 -2.18
N ASP A 59 4.13 14.35 -1.38
CA ASP A 59 4.68 15.63 -0.91
C ASP A 59 5.70 15.45 0.22
N LEU A 60 5.66 14.32 0.95
CA LEU A 60 6.56 14.09 2.08
C LEU A 60 8.01 13.95 1.61
N ASP A 61 8.91 14.62 2.32
CA ASP A 61 10.35 14.52 2.13
C ASP A 61 10.97 13.71 3.28
N ALA A 62 11.03 12.39 3.07
CA ALA A 62 11.53 11.45 4.07
C ALA A 62 12.16 10.22 3.41
N ASP A 63 13.09 9.56 4.11
CA ASP A 63 13.71 8.32 3.66
C ASP A 63 12.84 7.09 3.98
N VAL A 64 12.21 7.11 5.17
CA VAL A 64 11.33 6.05 5.66
C VAL A 64 10.04 6.67 6.20
N ILE A 65 8.90 6.14 5.74
CA ILE A 65 7.58 6.64 6.12
C ILE A 65 6.78 5.50 6.73
N PHE A 66 6.29 5.69 7.96
CA PHE A 66 5.33 4.78 8.58
C PHE A 66 3.90 5.26 8.32
N ILE A 67 3.05 4.36 7.84
CA ILE A 67 1.63 4.62 7.62
C ILE A 67 0.83 3.75 8.59
N LYS A 68 -0.10 4.37 9.29
CA LYS A 68 -0.96 3.71 10.28
C LYS A 68 -2.36 4.29 10.22
N ASN A 69 -3.37 3.41 10.30
CA ASN A 69 -4.75 3.83 10.49
C ASN A 69 -4.95 4.44 11.88
N ILE A 70 -5.67 5.56 11.94
CA ILE A 70 -5.93 6.27 13.19
C ILE A 70 -6.76 5.45 14.19
N ASP A 71 -7.59 4.55 13.68
CA ASP A 71 -8.51 3.74 14.48
C ASP A 71 -7.84 2.51 15.11
N ASN A 72 -6.63 2.11 14.70
CA ASN A 72 -5.91 1.00 15.29
C ASN A 72 -5.12 1.45 16.53
N VAL A 73 -5.73 1.39 17.70
CA VAL A 73 -5.20 1.96 18.94
C VAL A 73 -5.34 1.01 20.12
N VAL A 74 -4.37 1.08 21.05
CA VAL A 74 -4.41 0.39 22.34
C VAL A 74 -3.91 1.33 23.45
N PRO A 75 -4.29 1.08 24.72
CA PRO A 75 -3.69 1.72 25.89
C PRO A 75 -2.17 1.51 25.93
N ASP A 76 -1.46 2.41 26.58
CA ASP A 76 0.01 2.38 26.64
C ASP A 76 0.57 1.06 27.17
N ARG A 77 -0.13 0.40 28.09
CA ARG A 77 0.25 -0.91 28.68
C ARG A 77 0.31 -2.06 27.68
N LEU A 78 -0.34 -1.93 26.50
CA LEU A 78 -0.40 -2.94 25.44
C LEU A 78 0.37 -2.55 24.18
N LYS A 79 1.14 -1.46 24.22
CA LYS A 79 1.88 -0.95 23.04
C LYS A 79 3.17 -1.71 22.70
N GLU A 80 3.65 -2.57 23.60
CA GLU A 80 4.95 -3.23 23.44
C GLU A 80 5.03 -4.01 22.11
N ASP A 81 4.05 -4.86 21.84
CA ASP A 81 3.99 -5.61 20.58
C ASP A 81 3.94 -4.68 19.36
N THR A 82 3.09 -3.65 19.40
CA THR A 82 2.99 -2.67 18.31
C THR A 82 4.34 -2.00 18.03
N VAL A 83 5.07 -1.59 19.07
CA VAL A 83 6.38 -0.95 18.92
C VAL A 83 7.41 -1.93 18.38
N THR A 84 7.44 -3.16 18.92
CA THR A 84 8.37 -4.21 18.51
C THR A 84 8.19 -4.57 17.05
N TYR A 85 6.96 -4.83 16.62
CA TYR A 85 6.70 -5.24 15.24
C TYR A 85 6.80 -4.09 14.24
N LYS A 86 6.54 -2.83 14.64
CA LYS A 86 6.90 -1.66 13.82
C LYS A 86 8.40 -1.57 13.55
N LYS A 87 9.22 -1.76 14.57
CA LYS A 87 10.68 -1.79 14.42
C LYS A 87 11.12 -2.95 13.52
N LEU A 88 10.48 -4.12 13.68
CA LEU A 88 10.79 -5.29 12.87
C LEU A 88 10.51 -5.05 11.39
N ILE A 89 9.30 -4.60 11.02
CA ILE A 89 8.97 -4.34 9.61
C ILE A 89 9.84 -3.22 9.00
N ALA A 90 10.23 -2.23 9.80
CA ALA A 90 11.18 -1.21 9.35
C ALA A 90 12.59 -1.78 9.12
N GLY A 91 13.05 -2.66 10.01
CA GLY A 91 14.32 -3.38 9.82
C GLY A 91 14.34 -4.23 8.56
N VAL A 92 13.23 -4.93 8.28
CA VAL A 92 13.05 -5.68 7.02
C VAL A 92 13.14 -4.74 5.82
N LEU A 93 12.40 -3.60 5.85
CA LEU A 93 12.43 -2.62 4.76
C LEU A 93 13.86 -2.15 4.46
N VAL A 94 14.58 -1.67 5.48
CA VAL A 94 15.92 -1.10 5.31
C VAL A 94 16.91 -2.14 4.81
N THR A 95 16.81 -3.38 5.29
CA THR A 95 17.68 -4.48 4.83
C THR A 95 17.44 -4.81 3.36
N LEU A 96 16.16 -4.93 2.95
CA LEU A 96 15.82 -5.23 1.57
C LEU A 96 16.12 -4.05 0.63
N GLN A 97 15.90 -2.82 1.08
CA GLN A 97 16.23 -1.62 0.30
C GLN A 97 17.74 -1.57 0.01
N LYS A 98 18.57 -1.83 1.03
CA LYS A 98 20.01 -1.89 0.85
C LYS A 98 20.41 -2.93 -0.21
N GLN A 99 19.85 -4.13 -0.15
CA GLN A 99 20.10 -5.19 -1.12
C GLN A 99 19.65 -4.78 -2.54
N VAL A 100 18.50 -4.15 -2.67
CA VAL A 100 18.01 -3.62 -3.96
C VAL A 100 18.97 -2.57 -4.51
N PHE A 101 19.47 -1.68 -3.66
CA PHE A 101 20.40 -0.63 -4.08
C PHE A 101 21.73 -1.21 -4.56
N GLU A 102 22.29 -2.19 -3.85
CA GLU A 102 23.50 -2.92 -4.25
C GLU A 102 23.33 -3.59 -5.64
N TYR A 103 22.18 -4.21 -5.88
CA TYR A 103 21.86 -4.79 -7.19
C TYR A 103 21.71 -3.74 -8.29
N LEU A 104 21.07 -2.62 -8.02
CA LEU A 104 20.92 -1.53 -9.00
C LEU A 104 22.26 -0.90 -9.36
N GLU A 105 23.15 -0.69 -8.39
CA GLU A 105 24.51 -0.20 -8.59
C GLU A 105 25.33 -1.18 -9.43
N LEU A 106 25.24 -2.49 -9.14
CA LEU A 106 25.88 -3.53 -9.93
C LEU A 106 25.42 -3.52 -11.39
N LEU A 107 24.10 -3.45 -11.61
CA LEU A 107 23.51 -3.42 -12.97
C LEU A 107 23.89 -2.14 -13.72
N ASP A 108 23.96 -0.99 -13.02
CA ASP A 108 24.38 0.30 -13.62
C ASP A 108 25.89 0.29 -13.99
N GLY A 109 26.69 -0.40 -13.21
CA GLY A 109 28.12 -0.55 -13.47
C GLY A 109 28.45 -1.35 -14.73
N GLY A 110 27.51 -2.13 -15.25
CA GLY A 110 27.64 -2.93 -16.48
C GLY A 110 28.65 -4.06 -16.39
N LYS A 111 29.18 -4.34 -15.20
CA LYS A 111 30.20 -5.39 -14.94
C LYS A 111 29.58 -6.46 -14.03
N TYR A 112 28.76 -7.30 -14.57
CA TYR A 112 28.07 -8.39 -13.86
C TYR A 112 28.34 -9.73 -14.56
N THR A 113 28.32 -10.79 -13.79
CA THR A 113 28.41 -12.17 -14.27
C THR A 113 26.98 -12.73 -14.44
N HIS A 114 26.85 -13.79 -15.22
CA HIS A 114 25.58 -14.51 -15.36
C HIS A 114 25.06 -15.02 -14.00
N ALA A 115 25.93 -15.53 -13.14
CA ALA A 115 25.58 -15.98 -11.79
C ALA A 115 25.00 -14.85 -10.92
N GLN A 116 25.49 -13.62 -11.07
CA GLN A 116 24.91 -12.45 -10.38
C GLN A 116 23.52 -12.08 -10.92
N LEU A 117 23.33 -12.19 -12.24
CA LEU A 117 21.99 -12.00 -12.81
C LEU A 117 20.99 -13.04 -12.29
N GLU A 118 21.39 -14.31 -12.21
CA GLU A 118 20.57 -15.38 -11.61
C GLU A 118 20.25 -15.12 -10.13
N GLU A 119 21.19 -14.58 -9.37
CA GLU A 119 20.97 -14.19 -7.97
C GLU A 119 19.91 -13.09 -7.87
N ILE A 120 20.01 -12.06 -8.71
CA ILE A 120 19.04 -10.97 -8.75
C ILE A 120 17.64 -11.49 -9.15
N ILE A 121 17.57 -12.39 -10.13
CA ILE A 121 16.31 -13.06 -10.52
C ILE A 121 15.71 -13.81 -9.33
N ARG A 122 16.51 -14.60 -8.62
CA ARG A 122 16.06 -15.33 -7.42
C ARG A 122 15.53 -14.37 -6.35
N PHE A 123 16.26 -13.30 -6.08
CA PHE A 123 15.81 -12.28 -5.14
C PHE A 123 14.48 -11.66 -5.56
N LEU A 124 14.33 -11.26 -6.84
CA LEU A 124 13.09 -10.69 -7.36
C LEU A 124 11.92 -11.67 -7.23
N GLN A 125 12.13 -12.95 -7.57
CA GLN A 125 11.07 -13.97 -7.58
C GLN A 125 10.73 -14.54 -6.20
N GLN A 126 11.72 -14.69 -5.31
CA GLN A 126 11.52 -15.37 -4.03
C GLN A 126 11.33 -14.39 -2.88
N THR A 127 12.05 -13.27 -2.89
CA THR A 127 11.98 -12.26 -1.81
C THR A 127 10.93 -11.20 -2.09
N LEU A 128 10.93 -10.63 -3.30
CA LEU A 128 9.94 -9.63 -3.71
C LEU A 128 8.67 -10.27 -4.34
N CYS A 129 8.65 -11.58 -4.49
CA CYS A 129 7.52 -12.35 -5.07
C CYS A 129 7.02 -11.80 -6.43
N CYS A 130 7.90 -11.15 -7.19
CA CYS A 130 7.59 -10.65 -8.52
C CYS A 130 8.07 -11.64 -9.57
N ARG A 131 7.13 -12.27 -10.30
CA ARG A 131 7.42 -13.35 -11.24
C ARG A 131 7.04 -12.96 -12.66
N LYS A 132 7.93 -13.24 -13.62
CA LYS A 132 7.68 -13.18 -15.06
C LYS A 132 7.80 -14.61 -15.60
N LEU A 133 6.76 -15.13 -16.27
CA LEU A 133 6.72 -16.53 -16.69
C LEU A 133 7.75 -16.84 -17.77
N ASP A 134 7.99 -15.90 -18.67
CA ASP A 134 8.90 -15.99 -19.82
C ASP A 134 10.28 -15.35 -19.57
N ILE A 135 10.69 -15.22 -18.30
CA ILE A 135 11.97 -14.58 -17.95
C ILE A 135 13.19 -15.29 -18.56
N LYS A 136 13.06 -16.60 -18.80
CA LYS A 136 14.13 -17.43 -19.38
C LYS A 136 14.36 -17.15 -20.87
N ASP A 137 13.40 -16.54 -21.53
CA ASP A 137 13.43 -16.24 -22.96
C ASP A 137 14.06 -14.86 -23.24
N LEU A 138 14.43 -14.12 -22.18
CA LEU A 138 15.05 -12.81 -22.30
C LEU A 138 16.57 -12.95 -22.55
N GLU A 139 17.07 -12.26 -23.55
CA GLU A 139 18.49 -12.03 -23.73
C GLU A 139 19.04 -11.16 -22.58
N ASP A 140 20.33 -11.29 -22.27
CA ASP A 140 20.96 -10.60 -21.11
C ASP A 140 20.68 -9.09 -21.09
N ALA A 141 20.69 -8.43 -22.24
CA ALA A 141 20.43 -6.98 -22.31
C ALA A 141 18.98 -6.63 -21.91
N ASP A 142 18.00 -7.38 -22.42
CA ASP A 142 16.59 -7.19 -22.08
C ASP A 142 16.31 -7.61 -20.65
N LEU A 143 16.96 -8.64 -20.17
CA LEU A 143 16.90 -9.08 -18.79
C LEU A 143 17.37 -7.99 -17.82
N VAL A 144 18.49 -7.34 -18.09
CA VAL A 144 19.01 -6.24 -17.27
C VAL A 144 18.02 -5.05 -17.24
N ILE A 145 17.47 -4.69 -18.39
CA ILE A 145 16.44 -3.64 -18.48
C ILE A 145 15.24 -4.01 -17.62
N TYR A 146 14.77 -5.25 -17.72
CA TYR A 146 13.65 -5.76 -16.93
C TYR A 146 13.95 -5.73 -15.42
N LEU A 147 15.10 -6.24 -14.99
CA LEU A 147 15.51 -6.28 -13.59
C LEU A 147 15.59 -4.87 -13.00
N ARG A 148 16.23 -3.93 -13.71
CA ARG A 148 16.30 -2.52 -13.30
C ARG A 148 14.91 -1.90 -13.16
N LYS A 149 14.04 -2.12 -14.13
CA LYS A 149 12.66 -1.61 -14.10
C LYS A 149 11.87 -2.15 -12.90
N LYS A 150 12.11 -3.41 -12.50
CA LYS A 150 11.39 -4.04 -11.37
C LYS A 150 12.00 -3.71 -10.02
N LEU A 151 13.31 -3.51 -9.93
CA LEU A 151 13.98 -3.17 -8.69
C LEU A 151 13.87 -1.68 -8.35
N ASN A 152 14.04 -0.79 -9.34
CA ASN A 152 14.02 0.66 -9.13
C ASN A 152 12.59 1.23 -9.01
N ARG A 153 11.95 0.89 -7.89
CA ARG A 153 10.56 1.27 -7.56
C ARG A 153 10.47 1.65 -6.08
N PRO A 154 9.46 2.43 -5.68
CA PRO A 154 9.13 2.55 -4.27
C PRO A 154 8.93 1.18 -3.63
N MET A 155 9.28 1.06 -2.36
CA MET A 155 9.16 -0.20 -1.62
C MET A 155 8.28 -0.02 -0.39
N ARG A 156 7.52 -1.07 -0.05
CA ARG A 156 6.77 -1.14 1.21
C ARG A 156 6.89 -2.51 1.85
N VAL A 157 6.90 -2.51 3.17
CA VAL A 157 6.71 -3.72 3.99
C VAL A 157 5.43 -3.54 4.80
N CYS A 158 4.54 -4.51 4.72
CA CYS A 158 3.22 -4.46 5.34
C CYS A 158 3.10 -5.55 6.40
N GLY A 159 2.73 -5.15 7.62
CA GLY A 159 2.37 -6.09 8.68
C GLY A 159 0.98 -6.65 8.44
N MET A 160 0.86 -7.97 8.28
CA MET A 160 -0.39 -8.69 8.06
C MET A 160 -0.73 -9.55 9.26
N VAL A 161 -2.00 -9.59 9.65
CA VAL A 161 -2.49 -10.47 10.72
C VAL A 161 -3.28 -11.63 10.14
N LYS A 162 -3.38 -12.72 10.91
CA LYS A 162 -4.26 -13.84 10.54
C LYS A 162 -5.71 -13.38 10.47
N ASN A 163 -6.43 -13.88 9.47
CA ASN A 163 -7.84 -13.56 9.28
C ASN A 163 -8.67 -14.23 10.40
N VAL A 164 -9.42 -13.39 11.12
CA VAL A 164 -10.33 -13.80 12.21
C VAL A 164 -11.78 -13.43 11.89
N GLY A 165 -12.11 -13.18 10.63
CA GLY A 165 -13.46 -12.84 10.18
C GLY A 165 -13.79 -11.33 10.19
N GLU A 166 -12.83 -10.48 10.47
CA GLU A 166 -13.03 -9.02 10.37
C GLU A 166 -13.07 -8.57 8.89
N PRO A 167 -13.89 -7.57 8.54
CA PRO A 167 -13.93 -7.07 7.18
C PRO A 167 -12.67 -6.27 6.82
N GLY A 168 -12.13 -6.51 5.64
CA GLY A 168 -10.96 -5.79 5.14
C GLY A 168 -10.39 -6.40 3.87
N GLY A 169 -9.31 -5.82 3.37
CA GLY A 169 -8.53 -6.37 2.28
C GLY A 169 -7.57 -7.45 2.76
N GLY A 170 -6.98 -8.18 1.83
CA GLY A 170 -6.00 -9.23 2.11
C GLY A 170 -4.83 -9.24 1.14
N PRO A 171 -3.78 -10.01 1.48
CA PRO A 171 -2.63 -10.24 0.62
C PRO A 171 -2.96 -11.28 -0.44
N PHE A 172 -2.71 -10.95 -1.70
CA PHE A 172 -2.94 -11.84 -2.84
C PHE A 172 -1.77 -11.75 -3.82
N LEU A 173 -1.63 -12.79 -4.64
CA LEU A 173 -0.84 -12.76 -5.85
C LEU A 173 -1.78 -12.39 -7.01
N ALA A 174 -1.46 -11.32 -7.72
CA ALA A 174 -2.27 -10.86 -8.84
C ALA A 174 -1.42 -10.62 -10.10
N TYR A 175 -2.05 -10.78 -11.24
CA TYR A 175 -1.45 -10.44 -12.53
C TYR A 175 -1.43 -8.92 -12.70
N ASN A 176 -0.28 -8.42 -13.13
CA ASN A 176 -0.08 -7.02 -13.50
C ASN A 176 -0.29 -6.83 -15.01
N ALA A 177 -0.53 -5.59 -15.42
CA ALA A 177 -0.73 -5.23 -16.82
C ALA A 177 0.45 -5.61 -17.76
N ASP A 178 1.65 -5.75 -17.22
CA ASP A 178 2.85 -6.15 -17.95
C ASP A 178 3.08 -7.68 -17.98
N GLY A 179 2.08 -8.47 -17.60
CA GLY A 179 2.14 -9.94 -17.59
C GLY A 179 2.91 -10.55 -16.42
N THR A 180 3.44 -9.74 -15.50
CA THR A 180 4.07 -10.26 -14.28
C THR A 180 3.03 -10.58 -13.22
N VAL A 181 3.39 -11.42 -12.25
CA VAL A 181 2.61 -11.69 -11.04
C VAL A 181 3.36 -11.11 -9.86
N SER A 182 2.66 -10.39 -8.99
CA SER A 182 3.27 -9.80 -7.78
C SER A 182 2.29 -9.77 -6.60
N LEU A 183 2.84 -9.44 -5.43
CA LEU A 183 2.06 -9.26 -4.21
C LEU A 183 1.20 -7.99 -4.30
N GLN A 184 -0.10 -8.13 -4.02
CA GLN A 184 -1.07 -7.06 -4.02
C GLN A 184 -1.95 -7.14 -2.77
N ILE A 185 -2.47 -6.01 -2.34
CA ILE A 185 -3.54 -5.94 -1.34
C ILE A 185 -4.84 -5.71 -2.10
N LEU A 186 -5.79 -6.62 -1.96
CA LEU A 186 -7.09 -6.53 -2.63
C LEU A 186 -8.22 -6.55 -1.60
N GLU A 187 -9.26 -5.78 -1.87
CA GLU A 187 -10.51 -5.74 -1.13
C GLU A 187 -11.62 -6.43 -1.91
N SER A 188 -12.68 -6.86 -1.23
CA SER A 188 -13.82 -7.55 -1.88
C SER A 188 -14.44 -6.72 -3.01
N SER A 189 -14.44 -5.40 -2.91
CA SER A 189 -14.91 -4.47 -3.95
C SER A 189 -14.12 -4.53 -5.27
N GLN A 190 -12.91 -5.07 -5.23
CA GLN A 190 -12.00 -5.20 -6.38
C GLN A 190 -12.08 -6.60 -7.02
N ILE A 191 -12.86 -7.51 -6.44
CA ILE A 191 -12.96 -8.91 -6.86
C ILE A 191 -14.36 -9.17 -7.37
N ASP A 192 -14.46 -9.81 -8.52
CA ASP A 192 -15.77 -10.29 -9.04
C ASP A 192 -16.27 -11.45 -8.17
N MET A 193 -17.08 -11.12 -7.19
CA MET A 193 -17.68 -12.08 -6.26
C MET A 193 -18.76 -12.96 -6.89
N ASN A 194 -19.17 -12.71 -8.16
CA ASN A 194 -20.04 -13.57 -8.93
C ASN A 194 -19.27 -14.71 -9.61
N ASP A 195 -17.95 -14.56 -9.77
CA ASP A 195 -17.07 -15.64 -10.21
C ASP A 195 -16.78 -16.57 -9.02
N PRO A 196 -17.26 -17.83 -9.04
CA PRO A 196 -17.12 -18.73 -7.91
C PRO A 196 -15.66 -19.05 -7.56
N VAL A 197 -14.77 -19.06 -8.55
CA VAL A 197 -13.34 -19.32 -8.33
C VAL A 197 -12.68 -18.17 -7.60
N LYS A 198 -12.92 -16.93 -8.04
CA LYS A 198 -12.37 -15.73 -7.39
C LYS A 198 -12.94 -15.54 -6.01
N LYS A 199 -14.24 -15.80 -5.82
CA LYS A 199 -14.90 -15.77 -4.52
C LYS A 199 -14.25 -16.77 -3.56
N GLU A 200 -14.06 -18.02 -3.99
CA GLU A 200 -13.41 -19.05 -3.17
C GLU A 200 -11.97 -18.66 -2.81
N MET A 201 -11.19 -18.11 -3.75
CA MET A 201 -9.84 -17.61 -3.48
C MET A 201 -9.84 -16.51 -2.41
N PHE A 202 -10.80 -15.59 -2.47
CA PHE A 202 -10.93 -14.52 -1.49
C PHE A 202 -11.33 -15.06 -0.10
N GLU A 203 -12.32 -15.95 -0.04
CA GLU A 203 -12.81 -16.54 1.21
C GLU A 203 -11.77 -17.44 1.90
N LYS A 204 -10.87 -18.06 1.14
CA LYS A 204 -9.74 -18.86 1.66
C LYS A 204 -8.52 -18.02 2.07
N GLY A 205 -8.59 -16.69 1.95
CA GLY A 205 -7.52 -15.80 2.38
C GLY A 205 -7.17 -16.01 3.86
N THR A 206 -5.91 -16.35 4.13
CA THR A 206 -5.44 -16.69 5.49
C THR A 206 -5.08 -15.48 6.33
N HIS A 207 -4.81 -14.36 5.69
CA HIS A 207 -4.44 -13.08 6.31
C HIS A 207 -5.29 -11.96 5.76
N PHE A 208 -5.36 -10.88 6.48
CA PHE A 208 -6.08 -9.70 6.04
C PHE A 208 -5.37 -8.43 6.51
N ASN A 209 -5.75 -7.35 5.90
CA ASN A 209 -5.52 -5.94 6.16
C ASN A 209 -4.12 -5.56 6.66
N PRO A 210 -3.43 -4.65 6.01
CA PRO A 210 -2.19 -4.12 6.55
C PRO A 210 -2.48 -3.37 7.85
N VAL A 211 -1.89 -3.84 8.95
CA VAL A 211 -2.00 -3.20 10.27
C VAL A 211 -1.18 -1.94 10.31
N ASP A 212 0.06 -2.06 9.84
CA ASP A 212 1.04 -1.01 9.68
C ASP A 212 1.79 -1.22 8.36
N LEU A 213 2.11 -0.12 7.68
CA LEU A 213 3.00 -0.12 6.52
C LEU A 213 4.23 0.72 6.85
N VAL A 214 5.38 0.28 6.34
CA VAL A 214 6.59 1.09 6.29
C VAL A 214 7.05 1.19 4.85
N CYS A 215 7.37 2.40 4.40
CA CYS A 215 7.63 2.72 3.00
C CYS A 215 9.00 3.38 2.82
N ALA A 216 9.67 3.06 1.72
CA ALA A 216 10.87 3.74 1.23
C ALA A 216 10.55 4.34 -0.15
N VAL A 217 10.72 5.64 -0.28
CA VAL A 217 10.24 6.42 -1.41
C VAL A 217 11.37 7.15 -2.17
N ARG A 218 12.62 6.75 -1.95
CA ARG A 218 13.79 7.23 -2.69
C ARG A 218 14.46 6.11 -3.47
N ASP A 219 15.02 6.48 -4.61
CA ASP A 219 15.85 5.58 -5.41
C ASP A 219 17.27 5.44 -4.81
N TYR A 220 18.08 4.53 -5.36
CA TYR A 220 19.45 4.27 -4.94
C TYR A 220 20.43 5.44 -5.16
N LYS A 221 20.00 6.49 -5.88
CA LYS A 221 20.74 7.77 -6.05
C LYS A 221 20.27 8.86 -5.10
N GLY A 222 19.33 8.54 -4.20
CA GLY A 222 18.74 9.47 -3.23
C GLY A 222 17.63 10.35 -3.80
N ASN A 223 17.24 10.19 -5.07
CA ASN A 223 16.15 10.97 -5.65
C ASN A 223 14.80 10.44 -5.17
N LYS A 224 13.88 11.34 -4.92
CA LYS A 224 12.51 10.99 -4.54
C LYS A 224 11.74 10.44 -5.75
N PHE A 225 11.04 9.33 -5.58
CA PHE A 225 10.12 8.84 -6.60
C PHE A 225 8.90 9.75 -6.72
N ASP A 226 8.40 9.92 -7.95
CA ASP A 226 7.08 10.48 -8.20
C ASP A 226 6.04 9.36 -8.03
N LEU A 227 5.45 9.26 -6.83
CA LEU A 227 4.60 8.13 -6.45
C LEU A 227 3.35 8.00 -7.31
N VAL A 228 2.88 9.09 -7.91
CA VAL A 228 1.69 9.08 -8.78
C VAL A 228 1.91 8.25 -10.04
N LYS A 229 3.16 8.10 -10.50
CA LYS A 229 3.53 7.26 -11.65
C LYS A 229 3.40 5.74 -11.39
N TYR A 230 3.30 5.35 -10.13
CA TYR A 230 3.23 3.95 -9.71
C TYR A 230 1.81 3.50 -9.35
N VAL A 231 0.81 4.33 -9.67
CA VAL A 231 -0.62 4.05 -9.45
C VAL A 231 -1.17 3.26 -10.62
N ASP A 232 -1.81 2.12 -10.35
CA ASP A 232 -2.65 1.44 -11.33
C ASP A 232 -4.03 2.09 -11.36
N LYS A 233 -4.23 2.99 -12.31
CA LYS A 233 -5.49 3.74 -12.49
C LYS A 233 -6.69 2.83 -12.85
N ALA A 234 -6.45 1.64 -13.38
CA ALA A 234 -7.50 0.70 -13.76
C ALA A 234 -8.19 0.06 -12.53
N THR A 235 -7.59 0.18 -11.34
CA THR A 235 -8.14 -0.37 -10.09
C THR A 235 -9.06 0.60 -9.33
N GLY A 236 -9.34 1.78 -9.87
CA GLY A 236 -10.43 2.64 -9.39
C GLY A 236 -11.79 1.98 -9.60
N PHE A 237 -12.76 2.32 -8.79
CA PHE A 237 -14.09 1.72 -8.87
C PHE A 237 -15.22 2.74 -8.67
N ILE A 238 -16.42 2.37 -9.13
CA ILE A 238 -17.63 3.20 -8.96
C ILE A 238 -18.33 2.79 -7.68
N SER A 239 -18.56 3.76 -6.80
CA SER A 239 -19.40 3.60 -5.63
C SER A 239 -20.75 4.31 -5.84
N TYR A 240 -21.83 3.68 -5.36
CA TYR A 240 -23.15 4.24 -5.41
C TYR A 240 -23.43 5.01 -4.14
N LYS A 241 -23.82 6.26 -4.27
CA LYS A 241 -24.09 7.19 -3.16
C LYS A 241 -25.44 7.88 -3.41
N SER A 242 -25.89 8.68 -2.46
CA SER A 242 -27.06 9.54 -2.65
C SER A 242 -26.78 10.95 -2.17
N LYS A 243 -27.45 11.93 -2.79
CA LYS A 243 -27.47 13.31 -2.36
C LYS A 243 -28.88 13.87 -2.53
N ASN A 244 -29.46 14.37 -1.45
CA ASN A 244 -30.81 14.91 -1.43
C ASN A 244 -31.87 13.97 -2.04
N GLY A 245 -31.77 12.65 -1.71
CA GLY A 245 -32.68 11.63 -2.20
C GLY A 245 -32.49 11.20 -3.66
N ARG A 246 -31.47 11.72 -4.35
CA ARG A 246 -31.10 11.32 -5.71
C ARG A 246 -29.85 10.44 -5.68
N GLU A 247 -29.93 9.28 -6.35
CA GLU A 247 -28.78 8.38 -6.51
C GLU A 247 -27.74 8.97 -7.46
N LEU A 248 -26.47 8.67 -7.18
CA LEU A 248 -25.34 9.07 -8.00
C LEU A 248 -24.23 8.01 -7.99
N LYS A 249 -23.43 8.05 -9.01
CA LYS A 249 -22.16 7.31 -9.17
C LYS A 249 -21.01 8.22 -8.80
N ALA A 250 -20.14 7.76 -7.91
CA ALA A 250 -18.89 8.43 -7.55
C ALA A 250 -17.71 7.53 -7.91
N LEU A 251 -16.74 8.08 -8.63
CA LEU A 251 -15.47 7.39 -8.87
C LEU A 251 -14.61 7.49 -7.60
N GLU A 252 -14.26 6.35 -7.05
CA GLU A 252 -13.21 6.25 -6.03
C GLU A 252 -11.89 5.89 -6.71
N LEU A 253 -10.84 6.65 -6.41
CA LEU A 253 -9.50 6.44 -6.92
C LEU A 253 -8.94 5.12 -6.35
N PRO A 254 -7.93 4.51 -7.02
CA PRO A 254 -7.27 3.32 -6.49
C PRO A 254 -6.85 3.52 -5.04
N GLY A 255 -7.29 2.64 -4.13
CA GLY A 255 -7.06 2.78 -2.69
C GLY A 255 -5.58 2.92 -2.35
N LEU A 256 -5.25 3.68 -1.27
CA LEU A 256 -3.88 4.08 -0.94
C LEU A 256 -2.92 2.89 -0.86
N TRP A 257 -3.30 1.83 -0.16
CA TRP A 257 -2.49 0.59 -0.06
C TRP A 257 -2.90 -0.52 -1.02
N ASN A 258 -3.86 -0.27 -1.90
CA ASN A 258 -4.27 -1.16 -2.98
C ASN A 258 -3.63 -0.71 -4.30
N GLY A 259 -4.43 -0.27 -5.26
CA GLY A 259 -3.97 0.13 -6.58
C GLY A 259 -3.07 1.36 -6.61
N ALA A 260 -3.13 2.26 -5.63
CA ALA A 260 -2.21 3.41 -5.56
C ALA A 260 -0.75 3.00 -5.31
N MET A 261 -0.52 1.83 -4.71
CA MET A 261 0.82 1.25 -4.50
C MET A 261 1.02 -0.06 -5.29
N SER A 262 0.25 -0.28 -6.37
CA SER A 262 0.29 -1.50 -7.17
C SER A 262 1.66 -1.78 -7.78
N ASP A 263 2.33 -0.75 -8.30
CA ASP A 263 3.64 -0.87 -8.93
C ASP A 263 4.82 -0.72 -7.95
N TRP A 264 4.58 -0.89 -6.65
CA TRP A 264 5.61 -0.87 -5.62
C TRP A 264 6.19 -2.26 -5.39
N ASN A 265 7.45 -2.33 -4.99
CA ASN A 265 8.02 -3.54 -4.40
C ASN A 265 7.37 -3.78 -3.03
N THR A 266 6.61 -4.85 -2.92
CA THR A 266 5.78 -5.15 -1.74
C THR A 266 6.27 -6.42 -1.06
N VAL A 267 6.41 -6.36 0.27
CA VAL A 267 6.71 -7.52 1.11
C VAL A 267 5.68 -7.58 2.24
N PHE A 268 5.17 -8.77 2.51
CA PHE A 268 4.25 -9.05 3.62
C PHE A 268 4.99 -9.75 4.75
N VAL A 269 4.75 -9.29 5.97
CA VAL A 269 5.29 -9.89 7.20
C VAL A 269 4.12 -10.22 8.12
N GLU A 270 4.01 -11.48 8.53
CA GLU A 270 3.02 -11.85 9.55
C GLU A 270 3.39 -11.19 10.88
N VAL A 271 2.43 -10.49 11.47
CA VAL A 271 2.55 -9.86 12.78
C VAL A 271 1.47 -10.40 13.71
N PRO A 272 1.68 -10.40 15.03
CA PRO A 272 0.70 -10.91 15.97
C PRO A 272 -0.63 -10.14 15.92
N LEU A 273 -1.72 -10.84 16.18
CA LEU A 273 -3.06 -10.22 16.23
C LEU A 273 -3.15 -9.12 17.29
N SER A 274 -2.33 -9.18 18.35
CA SER A 274 -2.21 -8.12 19.38
C SER A 274 -1.83 -6.75 18.82
N THR A 275 -1.27 -6.69 17.60
CA THR A 275 -0.97 -5.41 16.92
C THR A 275 -2.18 -4.80 16.21
N PHE A 276 -3.30 -5.54 16.10
CA PHE A 276 -4.51 -5.12 15.40
C PHE A 276 -5.70 -4.97 16.33
N ASN A 277 -6.01 -3.74 16.69
CA ASN A 277 -7.02 -3.39 17.70
C ASN A 277 -7.88 -2.21 17.20
N PRO A 278 -8.69 -2.40 16.13
CA PRO A 278 -9.46 -1.31 15.54
C PRO A 278 -10.61 -0.86 16.46
N VAL A 279 -10.81 0.45 16.52
CA VAL A 279 -11.97 1.10 17.15
C VAL A 279 -12.76 1.81 16.06
N LYS A 280 -13.76 1.15 15.50
CA LYS A 280 -14.63 1.69 14.45
C LYS A 280 -15.96 2.21 14.99
N THR A 281 -16.39 1.63 16.11
CA THR A 281 -17.63 1.99 16.81
C THR A 281 -17.38 2.16 18.30
N VAL A 282 -18.30 2.83 19.00
CA VAL A 282 -18.22 2.98 20.46
C VAL A 282 -18.22 1.62 21.18
N ASN A 283 -18.90 0.62 20.62
CA ASN A 283 -18.93 -0.73 21.19
C ASN A 283 -17.57 -1.44 21.16
N ASP A 284 -16.68 -1.09 20.23
CA ASP A 284 -15.34 -1.66 20.19
C ASP A 284 -14.52 -1.29 21.43
N LEU A 285 -14.83 -0.17 22.08
CA LEU A 285 -14.19 0.24 23.34
C LEU A 285 -14.53 -0.70 24.50
N LEU A 286 -15.55 -1.56 24.38
CA LEU A 286 -15.91 -2.57 25.37
C LEU A 286 -15.07 -3.86 25.23
N ARG A 287 -14.31 -4.00 24.19
CA ARG A 287 -13.41 -5.15 24.00
C ARG A 287 -12.27 -5.09 25.03
N GLU A 288 -11.84 -6.26 25.49
CA GLU A 288 -10.83 -6.41 26.56
C GLU A 288 -9.54 -5.62 26.29
N GLN A 289 -9.08 -5.58 25.02
CA GLN A 289 -7.87 -4.85 24.64
C GLN A 289 -7.99 -3.31 24.76
N HIS A 290 -9.19 -2.79 24.98
CA HIS A 290 -9.45 -1.35 25.14
C HIS A 290 -9.83 -0.94 26.56
N GLN A 291 -9.94 -1.92 27.50
CA GLN A 291 -10.31 -1.71 28.90
C GLN A 291 -9.08 -1.45 29.80
#